data_130357149107d8a5c699665e80b3181d
#
_entry.id   130357149107d8a5c699665e80b3181d
#
_cell.length_a   1.000
_cell.length_b   1.000
_cell.length_c   1.000
_cell.angle_alpha   90.00
_cell.angle_beta   90.00
_cell.angle_gamma   90.00
#
_symmetry.space_group_name_H-M   'P 1'
#
loop_
_entity.id
_entity.type
_entity.pdbx_description
1 polymer ?
#
loop_
_entity_poly.entity_id
_entity_poly.type
_entity_poly.pdbx_seq_one_letter_code
_entity_poly.pdbx_strand_id
1 'polypeptide(L)'
;DSAFLLAAAVRALGPDRVVAATGYSHSLPKVERDPARDFAASFGVEVLTPATHEMQREGYRANGADRCYFCKAELLDVLGPLAAERGLAHVATGTNADDAVAGFRPGIRAAAERGAIAPLRDAGLTKAQVRAASRRWGLPTWDKPAAACLSSRVAYGVEVTPYRLGRVERAEAAVRAALADAGLLNLRVRDLGDRASVEIDAALLPLAPEVEEAVLSGVRAAG
;
A
#
# COMPACT_ATOMS: atom_id res chain seq x y z
N ASP A 1 9.87 -0.49 1.65
CA ASP A 1 10.45 0.67 2.29
C ASP A 1 10.00 0.80 3.74
N SER A 2 8.70 0.82 4.05
CA SER A 2 8.18 0.89 5.42
C SER A 2 8.64 -0.29 6.29
N ALA A 3 8.69 -1.51 5.75
CA ALA A 3 9.21 -2.69 6.45
C ALA A 3 10.70 -2.52 6.82
N PHE A 4 11.51 -2.00 5.92
CA PHE A 4 12.92 -1.70 6.20
C PHE A 4 13.05 -0.57 7.24
N LEU A 5 12.24 0.48 7.13
CA LEU A 5 12.22 1.56 8.11
C LEU A 5 11.91 1.04 9.51
N LEU A 6 10.90 0.18 9.65
CA LEU A 6 10.55 -0.45 10.94
C LEU A 6 11.75 -1.23 11.51
N ALA A 7 12.36 -2.10 10.70
CA ALA A 7 13.52 -2.89 11.10
C ALA A 7 14.70 -1.99 11.52
N ALA A 8 14.94 -0.89 10.80
CA ALA A 8 16.00 0.08 11.10
C ALA A 8 15.72 0.83 12.41
N ALA A 9 14.47 1.27 12.61
CA ALA A 9 14.06 1.97 13.82
C ALA A 9 14.20 1.07 15.06
N VAL A 10 13.75 -0.18 14.99
CA VAL A 10 13.88 -1.13 16.11
C VAL A 10 15.36 -1.43 16.42
N ARG A 11 16.21 -1.58 15.40
CA ARG A 11 17.65 -1.78 15.61
C ARG A 11 18.33 -0.60 16.25
N ALA A 12 17.89 0.61 15.93
CA ALA A 12 18.50 1.84 16.43
C ALA A 12 17.98 2.26 17.81
N LEU A 13 16.70 2.04 18.09
CA LEU A 13 16.00 2.58 19.24
C LEU A 13 15.58 1.54 20.28
N GLY A 14 15.51 0.28 19.87
CA GLY A 14 14.87 -0.80 20.63
C GLY A 14 13.36 -0.87 20.40
N PRO A 15 12.74 -2.04 20.64
CA PRO A 15 11.32 -2.27 20.37
C PRO A 15 10.40 -1.40 21.24
N ASP A 16 10.78 -1.10 22.48
CA ASP A 16 9.97 -0.33 23.43
C ASP A 16 9.78 1.16 23.02
N ARG A 17 10.59 1.63 22.09
CA ARG A 17 10.55 3.03 21.60
C ARG A 17 9.97 3.17 20.20
N VAL A 18 9.46 2.07 19.64
CA VAL A 18 8.94 2.02 18.29
C VAL A 18 7.53 1.43 18.30
N VAL A 19 6.62 2.09 17.63
CA VAL A 19 5.25 1.61 17.39
C VAL A 19 5.05 1.50 15.88
N ALA A 20 4.56 0.36 15.42
CA ALA A 20 4.17 0.16 14.03
C ALA A 20 2.68 0.49 13.86
N ALA A 21 2.34 1.30 12.85
CA ALA A 21 0.96 1.65 12.58
C ALA A 21 0.59 1.44 11.12
N THR A 22 -0.55 0.80 10.87
CA THR A 22 -1.13 0.61 9.54
C THR A 22 -2.58 1.09 9.55
N GLY A 23 -2.88 2.13 8.78
CA GLY A 23 -4.26 2.61 8.63
C GLY A 23 -5.13 1.58 7.91
N TYR A 24 -6.23 1.19 8.54
CA TYR A 24 -7.20 0.26 7.95
C TYR A 24 -8.37 1.01 7.33
N SER A 25 -8.58 0.82 6.04
CA SER A 25 -9.68 1.40 5.30
C SER A 25 -10.14 0.47 4.18
N HIS A 26 -11.13 0.92 3.40
CA HIS A 26 -11.56 0.23 2.18
C HIS A 26 -10.49 0.16 1.09
N SER A 27 -9.49 1.05 1.13
CA SER A 27 -8.42 1.08 0.11
C SER A 27 -7.27 0.12 0.40
N LEU A 28 -7.16 -0.41 1.62
CA LEU A 28 -6.16 -1.41 1.97
C LEU A 28 -6.65 -2.81 1.62
N PRO A 29 -6.03 -3.51 0.65
CA PRO A 29 -6.40 -4.88 0.32
C PRO A 29 -6.38 -5.79 1.55
N LYS A 30 -7.40 -6.63 1.71
CA LYS A 30 -7.48 -7.57 2.85
C LYS A 30 -6.29 -8.51 2.92
N VAL A 31 -5.80 -8.96 1.75
CA VAL A 31 -4.63 -9.85 1.64
C VAL A 31 -3.33 -9.23 2.17
N GLU A 32 -3.27 -7.90 2.34
CA GLU A 32 -2.10 -7.20 2.86
C GLU A 32 -2.17 -6.96 4.38
N ARG A 33 -3.34 -7.12 5.00
CA ARG A 33 -3.57 -6.75 6.42
C ARG A 33 -2.80 -7.63 7.38
N ASP A 34 -3.06 -8.94 7.32
CA ASP A 34 -2.42 -9.89 8.23
C ASP A 34 -0.90 -9.99 8.01
N PRO A 35 -0.38 -10.09 6.77
CA PRO A 35 1.06 -10.09 6.55
C PRO A 35 1.76 -8.82 7.06
N ALA A 36 1.13 -7.65 6.96
CA ALA A 36 1.70 -6.40 7.47
C ALA A 36 1.74 -6.38 9.00
N ARG A 37 0.64 -6.81 9.65
CA ARG A 37 0.54 -6.92 11.12
C ARG A 37 1.57 -7.92 11.66
N ASP A 38 1.60 -9.11 11.10
CA ASP A 38 2.44 -10.21 11.60
C ASP A 38 3.94 -9.89 11.39
N PHE A 39 4.29 -9.26 10.26
CA PHE A 39 5.63 -8.73 10.05
C PHE A 39 6.01 -7.71 11.12
N ALA A 40 5.15 -6.76 11.43
CA ALA A 40 5.43 -5.76 12.46
C ALA A 40 5.53 -6.39 13.86
N ALA A 41 4.63 -7.30 14.19
CA ALA A 41 4.62 -8.01 15.46
C ALA A 41 5.90 -8.85 15.68
N SER A 42 6.50 -9.38 14.60
CA SER A 42 7.74 -10.16 14.69
C SER A 42 8.95 -9.37 15.22
N PHE A 43 8.86 -8.04 15.27
CA PHE A 43 9.89 -7.18 15.87
C PHE A 43 9.66 -6.90 17.37
N GLY A 44 8.60 -7.45 17.98
CA GLY A 44 8.27 -7.22 19.39
C GLY A 44 7.78 -5.81 19.70
N VAL A 45 7.31 -5.06 18.69
CA VAL A 45 6.78 -3.69 18.85
C VAL A 45 5.26 -3.71 19.04
N GLU A 46 4.71 -2.65 19.65
CA GLU A 46 3.27 -2.40 19.63
C GLU A 46 2.80 -2.20 18.17
N VAL A 47 1.69 -2.87 17.80
CA VAL A 47 1.12 -2.76 16.45
C VAL A 47 -0.26 -2.14 16.53
N LEU A 48 -0.44 -1.01 15.87
CA LEU A 48 -1.70 -0.28 15.77
C LEU A 48 -2.31 -0.44 14.38
N THR A 49 -3.64 -0.64 14.36
CA THR A 49 -4.43 -0.74 13.13
C THR A 49 -5.61 0.21 13.16
N PRO A 50 -5.37 1.54 13.30
CA PRO A 50 -6.46 2.49 13.40
C PRO A 50 -7.29 2.52 12.11
N ALA A 51 -8.60 2.73 12.25
CA ALA A 51 -9.45 3.01 11.10
C ALA A 51 -9.11 4.38 10.52
N THR A 52 -9.07 4.47 9.19
CA THR A 52 -8.92 5.74 8.46
C THR A 52 -10.13 5.95 7.56
N HIS A 53 -10.54 7.21 7.42
CA HIS A 53 -11.79 7.60 6.80
C HIS A 53 -11.57 8.51 5.58
N GLU A 54 -10.57 8.22 4.75
CA GLU A 54 -10.25 8.99 3.55
C GLU A 54 -11.44 9.12 2.59
N MET A 55 -12.40 8.17 2.64
CA MET A 55 -13.67 8.24 1.89
C MET A 55 -14.57 9.42 2.28
N GLN A 56 -14.36 10.03 3.46
CA GLN A 56 -15.07 11.23 3.87
C GLN A 56 -14.47 12.51 3.25
N ARG A 57 -13.26 12.42 2.68
CA ARG A 57 -12.60 13.54 2.01
C ARG A 57 -13.03 13.63 0.55
N GLU A 58 -13.66 14.73 0.16
CA GLU A 58 -14.15 14.93 -1.20
C GLU A 58 -13.03 14.78 -2.24
N GLY A 59 -11.87 15.41 -2.02
CA GLY A 59 -10.72 15.30 -2.94
C GLY A 59 -10.17 13.88 -3.07
N TYR A 60 -10.38 13.02 -2.09
CA TYR A 60 -10.07 11.59 -2.24
C TYR A 60 -11.08 10.89 -3.14
N ARG A 61 -12.39 11.10 -2.93
CA ARG A 61 -13.45 10.49 -3.76
C ARG A 61 -13.39 10.94 -5.20
N ALA A 62 -13.13 12.23 -5.43
CA ALA A 62 -13.00 12.80 -6.76
C ALA A 62 -11.91 12.14 -7.62
N ASN A 63 -10.97 11.42 -6.99
CA ASN A 63 -9.95 10.62 -7.68
C ASN A 63 -9.11 11.41 -8.69
N GLY A 64 -8.77 12.64 -8.33
CA GLY A 64 -7.83 13.45 -9.09
C GLY A 64 -6.38 13.01 -8.93
N ALA A 65 -5.49 13.69 -9.63
CA ALA A 65 -4.04 13.44 -9.55
C ALA A 65 -3.48 13.62 -8.13
N ASP A 66 -4.15 14.41 -7.30
CA ASP A 66 -3.80 14.71 -5.92
C ASP A 66 -4.48 13.79 -4.88
N ARG A 67 -5.24 12.76 -5.29
CA ARG A 67 -5.89 11.80 -4.39
C ARG A 67 -4.98 11.32 -3.26
N CYS A 68 -3.71 11.03 -3.57
CA CYS A 68 -2.74 10.56 -2.59
C CYS A 68 -2.41 11.58 -1.50
N TYR A 69 -2.61 12.89 -1.77
CA TYR A 69 -2.52 13.92 -0.73
C TYR A 69 -3.58 13.70 0.34
N PHE A 70 -4.84 13.57 -0.06
CA PHE A 70 -5.96 13.39 0.87
C PHE A 70 -5.87 12.09 1.67
N CYS A 71 -5.43 11.00 1.03
CA CYS A 71 -5.19 9.72 1.68
C CYS A 71 -4.09 9.83 2.75
N LYS A 72 -2.94 10.44 2.40
CA LYS A 72 -1.83 10.60 3.34
C LYS A 72 -2.16 11.58 4.45
N ALA A 73 -2.91 12.64 4.14
CA ALA A 73 -3.39 13.60 5.10
C ALA A 73 -4.26 12.92 6.16
N GLU A 74 -5.27 12.16 5.73
CA GLU A 74 -6.14 11.40 6.64
C GLU A 74 -5.34 10.49 7.57
N LEU A 75 -4.44 9.68 6.99
CA LEU A 75 -3.62 8.77 7.79
C LEU A 75 -2.83 9.51 8.87
N LEU A 76 -2.22 10.64 8.55
CA LEU A 76 -1.39 11.38 9.50
C LEU A 76 -2.22 12.18 10.51
N ASP A 77 -3.41 12.65 10.13
CA ASP A 77 -4.36 13.28 11.04
C ASP A 77 -4.86 12.27 12.12
N VAL A 78 -4.93 10.98 11.77
CA VAL A 78 -5.22 9.90 12.73
C VAL A 78 -4.00 9.51 13.56
N LEU A 79 -2.82 9.40 12.93
CA LEU A 79 -1.61 8.92 13.61
C LEU A 79 -0.97 9.97 14.54
N GLY A 80 -1.10 11.26 14.24
CA GLY A 80 -0.53 12.33 15.05
C GLY A 80 -0.99 12.28 16.52
N PRO A 81 -2.30 12.31 16.80
CA PRO A 81 -2.83 12.17 18.15
C PRO A 81 -2.41 10.86 18.83
N LEU A 82 -2.46 9.73 18.12
CA LEU A 82 -2.05 8.42 18.65
C LEU A 82 -0.56 8.38 19.05
N ALA A 83 0.30 9.08 18.30
CA ALA A 83 1.70 9.21 18.65
C ALA A 83 1.90 10.08 19.88
N ALA A 84 1.17 11.20 19.97
CA ALA A 84 1.22 12.10 21.13
C ALA A 84 0.76 11.41 22.42
N GLU A 85 -0.35 10.66 22.38
CA GLU A 85 -0.86 9.87 23.50
C GLU A 85 0.15 8.86 24.05
N ARG A 86 1.05 8.37 23.19
CA ARG A 86 2.12 7.41 23.55
C ARG A 86 3.45 8.07 23.86
N GLY A 87 3.51 9.38 23.91
CA GLY A 87 4.76 10.11 24.14
C GLY A 87 5.80 9.95 23.03
N LEU A 88 5.37 9.56 21.80
CA LEU A 88 6.26 9.42 20.65
C LEU A 88 6.53 10.79 20.03
N ALA A 89 7.79 11.10 19.81
CA ALA A 89 8.20 12.40 19.30
C ALA A 89 7.88 12.61 17.82
N HIS A 90 7.80 11.54 17.03
CA HIS A 90 7.68 11.62 15.59
C HIS A 90 6.78 10.52 15.00
N VAL A 91 6.09 10.85 13.91
CA VAL A 91 5.54 9.89 12.97
C VAL A 91 6.48 9.80 11.78
N ALA A 92 6.95 8.60 11.43
CA ALA A 92 7.89 8.36 10.35
C ALA A 92 7.22 7.66 9.16
N THR A 93 7.63 8.00 7.94
CA THR A 93 7.17 7.38 6.69
C THR A 93 8.32 6.72 5.94
N GLY A 94 8.03 5.63 5.22
CA GLY A 94 9.02 4.90 4.42
C GLY A 94 9.37 5.56 3.08
N THR A 95 9.22 6.88 2.95
CA THR A 95 9.64 7.63 1.77
C THR A 95 11.16 7.53 1.62
N ASN A 96 11.66 7.11 0.46
CA ASN A 96 13.08 6.98 0.13
C ASN A 96 13.57 8.14 -0.76
N ALA A 97 14.87 8.16 -1.10
CA ALA A 97 15.47 9.24 -1.89
C ALA A 97 14.89 9.32 -3.31
N ASP A 98 14.60 8.18 -3.95
CA ASP A 98 14.05 8.16 -5.32
C ASP A 98 12.63 8.73 -5.36
N ASP A 99 11.84 8.54 -4.29
CA ASP A 99 10.50 9.11 -4.18
C ASP A 99 10.52 10.65 -4.19
N ALA A 100 11.57 11.25 -3.64
CA ALA A 100 11.71 12.71 -3.56
C ALA A 100 11.93 13.37 -4.93
N VAL A 101 12.55 12.64 -5.87
CA VAL A 101 12.87 13.14 -7.23
C VAL A 101 11.93 12.58 -8.31
N ALA A 102 10.99 11.72 -7.95
CA ALA A 102 10.08 11.03 -8.88
C ALA A 102 8.93 11.91 -9.44
N GLY A 103 9.06 13.23 -9.45
CA GLY A 103 8.05 14.15 -9.97
C GLY A 103 6.90 14.42 -8.98
N PHE A 104 5.67 14.51 -9.49
CA PHE A 104 4.51 14.88 -8.69
C PHE A 104 4.12 13.81 -7.67
N ARG A 105 4.41 14.05 -6.39
CA ARG A 105 4.16 13.15 -5.25
C ARG A 105 3.35 13.86 -4.16
N PRO A 106 2.05 14.07 -4.36
CA PRO A 106 1.22 14.85 -3.44
C PRO A 106 1.17 14.29 -2.01
N GLY A 107 1.32 12.97 -1.84
CA GLY A 107 1.39 12.35 -0.52
C GLY A 107 2.64 12.74 0.29
N ILE A 108 3.77 13.04 -0.37
CA ILE A 108 4.98 13.53 0.32
C ILE A 108 4.73 14.94 0.87
N ARG A 109 4.07 15.79 0.08
CA ARG A 109 3.68 17.14 0.54
C ARG A 109 2.75 17.05 1.76
N ALA A 110 1.72 16.21 1.71
CA ALA A 110 0.81 16.01 2.84
C ALA A 110 1.53 15.54 4.11
N ALA A 111 2.58 14.70 3.95
CA ALA A 111 3.40 14.22 5.06
C ALA A 111 4.26 15.35 5.66
N ALA A 112 4.89 16.15 4.83
CA ALA A 112 5.71 17.28 5.28
C ALA A 112 4.88 18.35 6.02
N GLU A 113 3.70 18.69 5.49
CA GLU A 113 2.77 19.65 6.12
C GLU A 113 2.30 19.21 7.52
N ARG A 114 2.34 17.91 7.82
CA ARG A 114 1.96 17.31 9.11
C ARG A 114 3.15 16.93 10.00
N GLY A 115 4.34 17.39 9.65
CA GLY A 115 5.55 17.16 10.43
C GLY A 115 6.02 15.69 10.46
N ALA A 116 5.55 14.84 9.55
CA ALA A 116 6.03 13.47 9.46
C ALA A 116 7.46 13.44 8.89
N ILE A 117 8.35 12.71 9.54
CA ILE A 117 9.75 12.54 9.12
C ILE A 117 9.90 11.44 8.07
N ALA A 118 10.95 11.51 7.26
CA ALA A 118 11.25 10.54 6.21
C ALA A 118 12.73 10.07 6.32
N PRO A 119 13.07 9.27 7.34
CA PRO A 119 14.47 8.95 7.66
C PRO A 119 15.26 8.31 6.50
N LEU A 120 14.59 7.51 5.64
CA LEU A 120 15.26 6.87 4.50
C LEU A 120 15.64 7.91 3.43
N ARG A 121 14.75 8.87 3.15
CA ARG A 121 15.01 10.00 2.26
C ARG A 121 16.12 10.87 2.82
N ASP A 122 16.03 11.21 4.10
CA ASP A 122 16.95 12.14 4.76
C ASP A 122 18.37 11.55 4.86
N ALA A 123 18.47 10.21 4.91
CA ALA A 123 19.73 9.48 4.80
C ALA A 123 20.18 9.24 3.35
N GLY A 124 19.49 9.75 2.35
CA GLY A 124 19.82 9.59 0.94
C GLY A 124 19.67 8.16 0.40
N LEU A 125 18.93 7.29 1.08
CA LEU A 125 18.78 5.89 0.68
C LEU A 125 17.85 5.75 -0.52
N THR A 126 18.39 5.22 -1.63
CA THR A 126 17.65 4.87 -2.83
C THR A 126 16.85 3.57 -2.63
N LYS A 127 15.88 3.33 -3.50
CA LYS A 127 15.10 2.07 -3.51
C LYS A 127 15.99 0.83 -3.65
N ALA A 128 17.01 0.91 -4.51
CA ALA A 128 17.97 -0.18 -4.71
C ALA A 128 18.76 -0.47 -3.42
N GLN A 129 19.23 0.57 -2.72
CA GLN A 129 19.94 0.43 -1.46
C GLN A 129 19.04 -0.12 -0.35
N VAL A 130 17.79 0.35 -0.26
CA VAL A 130 16.80 -0.19 0.69
C VAL A 130 16.57 -1.68 0.45
N ARG A 131 16.42 -2.13 -0.80
CA ARG A 131 16.26 -3.55 -1.14
C ARG A 131 17.50 -4.37 -0.80
N ALA A 132 18.70 -3.87 -1.15
CA ALA A 132 19.96 -4.54 -0.84
C ALA A 132 20.16 -4.71 0.67
N ALA A 133 19.89 -3.65 1.44
CA ALA A 133 19.95 -3.68 2.90
C ALA A 133 18.88 -4.61 3.49
N SER A 134 17.65 -4.60 2.97
CA SER A 134 16.58 -5.52 3.37
C SER A 134 16.99 -6.98 3.15
N ARG A 135 17.57 -7.31 1.99
CA ARG A 135 18.08 -8.65 1.69
C ARG A 135 19.20 -9.05 2.64
N ARG A 136 20.16 -8.16 2.88
CA ARG A 136 21.27 -8.39 3.83
C ARG A 136 20.79 -8.65 5.25
N TRP A 137 19.67 -8.03 5.64
CA TRP A 137 19.06 -8.21 6.97
C TRP A 137 18.09 -9.39 7.03
N GLY A 138 17.90 -10.14 5.94
CA GLY A 138 17.00 -11.28 5.87
C GLY A 138 15.52 -10.91 5.95
N LEU A 139 15.15 -9.66 5.59
CA LEU A 139 13.75 -9.26 5.63
C LEU A 139 12.97 -9.95 4.51
N PRO A 140 11.84 -10.62 4.78
CA PRO A 140 11.08 -11.37 3.77
C PRO A 140 10.43 -10.47 2.70
N THR A 141 10.47 -9.16 2.92
CA THR A 141 9.88 -8.16 2.01
C THR A 141 10.88 -7.52 1.05
N TRP A 142 12.13 -8.01 0.98
CA TRP A 142 13.20 -7.39 0.22
C TRP A 142 12.93 -7.31 -1.30
N ASP A 143 12.27 -8.32 -1.86
CA ASP A 143 11.91 -8.43 -3.28
C ASP A 143 10.41 -8.25 -3.54
N LYS A 144 9.61 -8.06 -2.48
CA LYS A 144 8.16 -7.93 -2.62
C LYS A 144 7.81 -6.81 -3.62
N PRO A 145 6.94 -7.09 -4.61
CA PRO A 145 6.39 -6.05 -5.48
C PRO A 145 5.69 -4.95 -4.69
N ALA A 146 5.61 -3.74 -5.27
CA ALA A 146 4.94 -2.63 -4.62
C ALA A 146 3.44 -2.93 -4.44
N ALA A 147 3.00 -3.08 -3.19
CA ALA A 147 1.60 -3.25 -2.83
C ALA A 147 0.90 -1.88 -2.88
N ALA A 148 0.33 -1.56 -4.03
CA ALA A 148 -0.44 -0.33 -4.18
C ALA A 148 -1.86 -0.51 -3.60
N CYS A 149 -2.49 0.59 -3.13
CA CYS A 149 -3.85 0.58 -2.61
C CYS A 149 -4.89 0.25 -3.72
N LEU A 150 -6.07 -0.27 -3.34
CA LEU A 150 -7.16 -0.58 -4.28
C LEU A 150 -7.59 0.65 -5.09
N SER A 151 -7.56 1.84 -4.52
CA SER A 151 -7.91 3.08 -5.21
C SER A 151 -7.02 3.36 -6.42
N SER A 152 -5.78 2.85 -6.44
CA SER A 152 -4.88 2.99 -7.59
C SER A 152 -5.34 2.18 -8.82
N ARG A 153 -6.32 1.29 -8.64
CA ARG A 153 -6.95 0.50 -9.72
C ARG A 153 -8.10 1.26 -10.37
N VAL A 154 -8.66 2.26 -9.70
CA VAL A 154 -9.75 3.08 -10.26
C VAL A 154 -9.14 4.16 -11.14
N ALA A 155 -9.60 4.27 -12.39
CA ALA A 155 -9.09 5.26 -13.35
C ALA A 155 -9.31 6.69 -12.85
N TYR A 156 -8.37 7.58 -13.11
CA TYR A 156 -8.51 8.99 -12.73
C TYR A 156 -9.81 9.60 -13.28
N GLY A 157 -10.47 10.40 -12.45
CA GLY A 157 -11.76 11.02 -12.77
C GLY A 157 -12.97 10.09 -12.56
N VAL A 158 -12.75 8.79 -12.36
CA VAL A 158 -13.81 7.88 -11.92
C VAL A 158 -13.86 7.93 -10.40
N GLU A 159 -15.01 8.26 -9.83
CA GLU A 159 -15.17 8.43 -8.39
C GLU A 159 -14.78 7.15 -7.61
N VAL A 160 -13.99 7.30 -6.57
CA VAL A 160 -13.67 6.20 -5.64
C VAL A 160 -14.83 6.01 -4.67
N THR A 161 -15.41 4.82 -4.68
CA THR A 161 -16.48 4.43 -3.74
C THR A 161 -16.16 3.10 -3.07
N PRO A 162 -16.73 2.79 -1.89
CA PRO A 162 -16.56 1.49 -1.25
C PRO A 162 -16.99 0.33 -2.16
N TYR A 163 -18.06 0.53 -2.97
CA TYR A 163 -18.52 -0.45 -3.94
C TYR A 163 -17.45 -0.77 -4.99
N ARG A 164 -16.85 0.28 -5.61
CA ARG A 164 -15.78 0.10 -6.62
C ARG A 164 -14.55 -0.57 -6.04
N LEU A 165 -14.12 -0.16 -4.85
CA LEU A 165 -12.98 -0.81 -4.19
C LEU A 165 -13.27 -2.28 -3.87
N GLY A 166 -14.48 -2.58 -3.40
CA GLY A 166 -14.91 -3.95 -3.12
C GLY A 166 -14.98 -4.82 -4.38
N ARG A 167 -15.48 -4.29 -5.51
CA ARG A 167 -15.51 -5.06 -6.77
C ARG A 167 -14.09 -5.33 -7.31
N VAL A 168 -13.18 -4.36 -7.22
CA VAL A 168 -11.78 -4.57 -7.60
C VAL A 168 -11.15 -5.65 -6.74
N GLU A 169 -11.34 -5.61 -5.41
CA GLU A 169 -10.80 -6.61 -4.50
C GLU A 169 -11.34 -8.02 -4.80
N ARG A 170 -12.66 -8.16 -5.04
CA ARG A 170 -13.27 -9.45 -5.44
C ARG A 170 -12.74 -9.95 -6.78
N ALA A 171 -12.61 -9.05 -7.76
CA ALA A 171 -12.07 -9.39 -9.07
C ALA A 171 -10.61 -9.86 -8.98
N GLU A 172 -9.73 -9.14 -8.24
CA GLU A 172 -8.35 -9.57 -8.02
C GLU A 172 -8.28 -10.91 -7.28
N ALA A 173 -9.19 -11.19 -6.32
CA ALA A 173 -9.27 -12.47 -5.64
C ALA A 173 -9.66 -13.61 -6.60
N ALA A 174 -10.64 -13.39 -7.47
CA ALA A 174 -11.07 -14.37 -8.47
C ALA A 174 -9.95 -14.69 -9.48
N VAL A 175 -9.24 -13.66 -9.98
CA VAL A 175 -8.10 -13.87 -10.89
C VAL A 175 -6.98 -14.64 -10.21
N ARG A 176 -6.66 -14.34 -8.94
CA ARG A 176 -5.68 -15.10 -8.16
C ARG A 176 -6.08 -16.57 -8.00
N ALA A 177 -7.36 -16.84 -7.78
CA ALA A 177 -7.85 -18.21 -7.68
C ALA A 177 -7.74 -18.96 -9.03
N ALA A 178 -8.09 -18.30 -10.14
CA ALA A 178 -7.99 -18.89 -11.48
C ALA A 178 -6.54 -19.15 -11.93
N LEU A 179 -5.57 -18.40 -11.39
CA LEU A 179 -4.16 -18.48 -11.72
C LEU A 179 -3.29 -19.01 -10.56
N ALA A 180 -3.88 -19.74 -9.60
CA ALA A 180 -3.19 -20.18 -8.39
C ALA A 180 -1.90 -20.96 -8.66
N ASP A 181 -1.92 -21.82 -9.67
CA ASP A 181 -0.80 -22.70 -10.02
C ASP A 181 0.11 -22.12 -11.12
N ALA A 182 -0.19 -20.90 -11.61
CA ALA A 182 0.51 -20.29 -12.73
C ALA A 182 1.76 -19.49 -12.33
N GLY A 183 2.06 -19.35 -11.03
CA GLY A 183 3.18 -18.55 -10.56
C GLY A 183 2.98 -17.04 -10.71
N LEU A 184 1.73 -16.56 -10.61
CA LEU A 184 1.35 -15.15 -10.72
C LEU A 184 2.05 -14.30 -9.64
N LEU A 185 2.87 -13.33 -10.07
CA LEU A 185 3.56 -12.40 -9.18
C LEU A 185 2.89 -11.04 -9.15
N ASN A 186 2.49 -10.52 -10.31
CA ASN A 186 1.89 -9.21 -10.44
C ASN A 186 0.45 -9.34 -10.95
N LEU A 187 -0.46 -8.66 -10.28
CA LEU A 187 -1.86 -8.60 -10.66
C LEU A 187 -2.42 -7.22 -10.36
N ARG A 188 -3.17 -6.67 -11.30
CA ARG A 188 -4.08 -5.55 -11.08
C ARG A 188 -5.32 -5.71 -11.92
N VAL A 189 -6.48 -5.54 -11.30
CA VAL A 189 -7.73 -5.37 -12.04
C VAL A 189 -8.11 -3.90 -11.99
N ARG A 190 -8.08 -3.23 -13.15
CA ARG A 190 -8.41 -1.81 -13.27
C ARG A 190 -9.88 -1.61 -13.51
N ASP A 191 -10.46 -0.71 -12.72
CA ASP A 191 -11.81 -0.18 -12.92
C ASP A 191 -11.73 1.07 -13.78
N LEU A 192 -12.19 0.98 -15.03
CA LEU A 192 -12.17 2.07 -16.01
C LEU A 192 -13.53 2.78 -16.13
N GLY A 193 -14.45 2.47 -15.21
CA GLY A 193 -15.81 3.03 -15.17
C GLY A 193 -16.83 2.05 -15.74
N ASP A 194 -16.87 1.91 -17.04
CA ASP A 194 -17.77 1.04 -17.81
C ASP A 194 -17.17 -0.34 -18.15
N ARG A 195 -15.88 -0.51 -17.94
CA ARG A 195 -15.13 -1.73 -18.24
C ARG A 195 -14.03 -1.98 -17.23
N ALA A 196 -13.54 -3.23 -17.20
CA ALA A 196 -12.36 -3.61 -16.44
C ALA A 196 -11.21 -4.01 -17.37
N SER A 197 -9.97 -3.84 -16.87
CA SER A 197 -8.76 -4.36 -17.52
C SER A 197 -7.99 -5.21 -16.50
N VAL A 198 -7.60 -6.41 -16.91
CA VAL A 198 -6.78 -7.32 -16.09
C VAL A 198 -5.33 -7.21 -16.54
N GLU A 199 -4.44 -6.83 -15.64
CA GLU A 199 -3.00 -6.76 -15.84
C GLU A 199 -2.33 -7.89 -15.05
N ILE A 200 -1.62 -8.77 -15.73
CA ILE A 200 -0.85 -9.88 -15.16
C ILE A 200 0.56 -9.92 -15.74
N ASP A 201 1.41 -10.79 -15.21
CA ASP A 201 2.75 -11.00 -15.74
C ASP A 201 2.72 -11.42 -17.21
N ALA A 202 3.47 -10.75 -18.07
CA ALA A 202 3.50 -11.01 -19.51
C ALA A 202 3.92 -12.46 -19.84
N ALA A 203 4.72 -13.09 -18.97
CA ALA A 203 5.15 -14.48 -19.13
C ALA A 203 3.98 -15.49 -19.04
N LEU A 204 2.82 -15.08 -18.50
CA LEU A 204 1.62 -15.93 -18.42
C LEU A 204 0.72 -15.81 -19.66
N LEU A 205 1.04 -14.94 -20.59
CA LEU A 205 0.24 -14.70 -21.79
C LEU A 205 0.83 -15.43 -23.02
N PRO A 206 -0.05 -15.98 -23.93
CA PRO A 206 -1.51 -16.02 -23.80
C PRO A 206 -1.96 -17.05 -22.77
N LEU A 207 -3.10 -16.81 -22.13
CA LEU A 207 -3.75 -17.79 -21.25
C LEU A 207 -4.34 -18.93 -22.09
N ALA A 208 -4.42 -20.14 -21.50
CA ALA A 208 -5.22 -21.20 -22.05
C ALA A 208 -6.71 -20.80 -22.06
N PRO A 209 -7.52 -21.20 -23.08
CA PRO A 209 -8.88 -20.71 -23.24
C PRO A 209 -9.79 -20.93 -22.00
N GLU A 210 -9.65 -22.07 -21.34
CA GLU A 210 -10.39 -22.40 -20.13
C GLU A 210 -9.98 -21.53 -18.93
N VAL A 211 -8.70 -21.15 -18.84
CA VAL A 211 -8.19 -20.24 -17.79
C VAL A 211 -8.64 -18.81 -18.07
N GLU A 212 -8.58 -18.38 -19.33
CA GLU A 212 -9.08 -17.07 -19.75
C GLU A 212 -10.57 -16.91 -19.43
N GLU A 213 -11.39 -17.92 -19.75
CA GLU A 213 -12.83 -17.88 -19.43
C GLU A 213 -13.07 -17.87 -17.92
N ALA A 214 -12.30 -18.61 -17.13
CA ALA A 214 -12.39 -18.56 -15.67
C ALA A 214 -12.04 -17.17 -15.11
N VAL A 215 -11.01 -16.51 -15.64
CA VAL A 215 -10.62 -15.13 -15.30
C VAL A 215 -11.73 -14.16 -15.65
N LEU A 216 -12.25 -14.22 -16.89
CA LEU A 216 -13.29 -13.32 -17.36
C LEU A 216 -14.61 -13.50 -16.59
N SER A 217 -15.00 -14.75 -16.32
CA SER A 217 -16.19 -15.08 -15.53
C SER A 217 -16.06 -14.53 -14.10
N GLY A 218 -14.91 -14.74 -13.45
CA GLY A 218 -14.64 -14.23 -12.11
C GLY A 218 -14.68 -12.70 -12.03
N VAL A 219 -14.12 -12.00 -13.02
CA VAL A 219 -14.15 -10.53 -13.09
C VAL A 219 -15.59 -10.03 -13.31
N ARG A 220 -16.37 -10.64 -14.21
CA ARG A 220 -17.77 -10.28 -14.43
C ARG A 220 -18.63 -10.50 -13.16
N ALA A 221 -18.41 -11.61 -12.45
CA ALA A 221 -19.12 -11.92 -11.21
C ALA A 221 -18.79 -10.96 -10.06
N ALA A 222 -17.68 -10.27 -10.14
CA ALA A 222 -17.28 -9.27 -9.13
C ALA A 222 -18.08 -7.95 -9.23
N GLY A 223 -18.79 -7.70 -10.32
CA GLY A 223 -19.70 -6.56 -10.54
C GLY A 223 -19.18 -5.51 -11.52
#